data_3d7a10bd19b451fa6eaa6f80958731c7
#
_entry.id   3d7a10bd19b451fa6eaa6f80958731c7
#
_cell.length_a   1.000
_cell.length_b   1.000
_cell.length_c   1.000
_cell.angle_alpha   90.00
_cell.angle_beta   90.00
_cell.angle_gamma   90.00
#
_symmetry.space_group_name_H-M   'P 1'
#
loop_
_entity.id
_entity.type
_entity.pdbx_description
1 polymer ?
#
loop_
_entity_poly.entity_id
_entity_poly.type
_entity_poly.pdbx_seq_one_letter_code
_entity_poly.pdbx_strand_id
1 'polypeptide(L)'
;MQVEDLDYDNMKLDVLVMAAHPDDAELACSGTILSLIQQGKKVGVVDFTRGELGTRGTPEIRLAESAEATKIMGLHARENLEIRDGFFQNDEATQLKLVKVIRKYQPDVVLANALEDRHPDHGKGAKLAIDACFL
;
A
#
# COMPACT_ATOMS: atom_id res chain seq x y z
N MET A 1 0.27 1.44 24.10
CA MET A 1 -0.74 2.29 23.44
C MET A 1 -2.04 1.52 23.48
N GLN A 2 -2.99 2.00 24.26
CA GLN A 2 -4.31 1.38 24.31
C GLN A 2 -5.08 1.73 23.05
N VAL A 3 -5.88 0.80 22.54
CA VAL A 3 -6.62 0.92 21.28
C VAL A 3 -7.67 2.05 21.31
N GLU A 4 -7.93 2.62 22.48
CA GLU A 4 -8.96 3.62 22.75
C GLU A 4 -8.57 5.06 22.38
N ASP A 5 -7.28 5.32 22.07
CA ASP A 5 -6.78 6.68 21.77
C ASP A 5 -6.55 6.96 20.28
N LEU A 6 -6.95 6.05 19.39
CA LEU A 6 -6.86 6.26 17.94
C LEU A 6 -8.11 7.00 17.46
N ASP A 7 -7.93 8.23 17.01
CA ASP A 7 -8.98 8.99 16.34
C ASP A 7 -9.26 8.38 14.94
N TYR A 8 -10.05 7.30 14.94
CA TYR A 8 -10.39 6.54 13.74
C TYR A 8 -11.13 7.38 12.69
N ASP A 9 -11.88 8.40 13.11
CA ASP A 9 -12.65 9.25 12.19
C ASP A 9 -11.73 10.12 11.32
N ASN A 10 -10.57 10.54 11.83
CA ASN A 10 -9.58 11.32 11.09
C ASN A 10 -8.66 10.47 10.21
N MET A 11 -8.66 9.15 10.37
CA MET A 11 -7.79 8.25 9.61
C MET A 11 -8.52 7.50 8.48
N LYS A 12 -9.84 7.58 8.40
CA LYS A 12 -10.60 6.91 7.35
C LYS A 12 -10.18 7.41 5.96
N LEU A 13 -9.87 6.45 5.09
CA LEU A 13 -9.63 6.67 3.66
C LEU A 13 -10.81 6.13 2.84
N ASP A 14 -11.11 6.78 1.72
CA ASP A 14 -12.06 6.23 0.75
C ASP A 14 -11.44 5.09 -0.05
N VAL A 15 -10.18 5.25 -0.43
CA VAL A 15 -9.44 4.28 -1.26
C VAL A 15 -8.06 4.04 -0.66
N LEU A 16 -7.69 2.77 -0.53
CA LEU A 16 -6.36 2.34 -0.15
C LEU A 16 -5.74 1.54 -1.29
N VAL A 17 -4.60 2.00 -1.79
CA VAL A 17 -3.81 1.26 -2.79
C VAL A 17 -2.79 0.40 -2.05
N MET A 18 -2.83 -0.89 -2.27
CA MET A 18 -1.90 -1.87 -1.72
C MET A 18 -0.98 -2.38 -2.81
N ALA A 19 0.29 -2.05 -2.73
CA ALA A 19 1.29 -2.30 -3.77
C ALA A 19 2.46 -3.14 -3.25
N ALA A 20 2.96 -4.06 -4.05
CA ALA A 20 4.08 -4.92 -3.65
C ALA A 20 5.36 -4.12 -3.44
N HIS A 21 5.63 -3.13 -4.28
CA HIS A 21 6.87 -2.34 -4.24
C HIS A 21 6.58 -0.84 -4.29
N PRO A 22 7.49 -0.02 -3.73
CA PRO A 22 7.45 1.42 -3.96
C PRO A 22 7.61 1.73 -5.45
N ASP A 23 6.68 2.44 -6.05
CA ASP A 23 6.47 2.79 -7.46
C ASP A 23 5.35 2.05 -8.18
N ASP A 24 4.92 0.89 -7.73
CA ASP A 24 3.84 0.14 -8.38
C ASP A 24 2.55 0.98 -8.48
N ALA A 25 2.16 1.66 -7.40
CA ALA A 25 0.97 2.50 -7.37
C ALA A 25 1.08 3.66 -8.36
N GLU A 26 2.24 4.32 -8.40
CA GLU A 26 2.51 5.44 -9.29
C GLU A 26 2.46 5.02 -10.74
N LEU A 27 3.13 3.91 -11.08
CA LEU A 27 3.20 3.42 -12.45
C LEU A 27 1.88 2.86 -12.96
N ALA A 28 1.12 2.20 -12.08
CA ALA A 28 -0.10 1.50 -12.49
C ALA A 28 -1.37 2.35 -12.42
N CYS A 29 -1.52 3.21 -11.41
CA CYS A 29 -2.80 3.88 -11.17
C CYS A 29 -2.70 5.34 -10.69
N SER A 30 -1.59 6.04 -10.94
CA SER A 30 -1.46 7.45 -10.54
C SER A 30 -2.56 8.34 -11.11
N GLY A 31 -2.97 8.11 -12.36
CA GLY A 31 -4.07 8.86 -12.97
C GLY A 31 -5.40 8.66 -12.23
N THR A 32 -5.70 7.44 -11.82
CA THR A 32 -6.89 7.11 -11.02
C THR A 32 -6.80 7.78 -9.64
N ILE A 33 -5.64 7.71 -8.98
CA ILE A 33 -5.40 8.35 -7.69
C ILE A 33 -5.64 9.85 -7.77
N LEU A 34 -5.02 10.53 -8.74
CA LEU A 34 -5.16 11.98 -8.94
C LEU A 34 -6.61 12.36 -9.22
N SER A 35 -7.32 11.61 -10.06
CA SER A 35 -8.72 11.85 -10.36
C SER A 35 -9.61 11.72 -9.12
N LEU A 36 -9.37 10.71 -8.29
CA LEU A 36 -10.11 10.51 -7.04
C LEU A 36 -9.87 11.64 -6.04
N ILE A 37 -8.62 12.07 -5.88
CA ILE A 37 -8.26 13.18 -5.00
C ILE A 37 -8.89 14.49 -5.50
N GLN A 38 -8.88 14.72 -6.81
CA GLN A 38 -9.55 15.88 -7.41
C GLN A 38 -11.07 15.89 -7.13
N GLN A 39 -11.69 14.72 -7.01
CA GLN A 39 -13.10 14.56 -6.63
C GLN A 39 -13.35 14.66 -5.12
N GLY A 40 -12.32 15.00 -4.33
CA GLY A 40 -12.42 15.13 -2.87
C GLY A 40 -12.33 13.81 -2.11
N LYS A 41 -11.92 12.73 -2.74
CA LYS A 41 -11.72 11.44 -2.08
C LYS A 41 -10.39 11.41 -1.34
N LYS A 42 -10.38 10.74 -0.19
CA LYS A 42 -9.17 10.50 0.59
C LYS A 42 -8.53 9.20 0.11
N VAL A 43 -7.31 9.30 -0.41
CA VAL A 43 -6.56 8.17 -0.97
C VAL A 43 -5.25 8.01 -0.23
N GLY A 44 -4.91 6.77 0.12
CA GLY A 44 -3.62 6.39 0.67
C GLY A 44 -2.97 5.27 -0.12
N VAL A 45 -1.67 5.09 0.10
CA VAL A 45 -0.87 4.01 -0.49
C VAL A 45 -0.15 3.25 0.62
N VAL A 46 -0.13 1.93 0.52
CA VAL A 46 0.67 1.05 1.36
C VAL A 46 1.57 0.20 0.47
N ASP A 47 2.87 0.41 0.60
CA ASP A 47 3.89 -0.41 -0.05
C ASP A 47 4.21 -1.60 0.86
N PHE A 48 4.21 -2.82 0.32
CA PHE A 48 4.46 -4.00 1.14
C PHE A 48 5.94 -4.14 1.50
N THR A 49 6.83 -3.92 0.54
CA THR A 49 8.27 -4.05 0.69
C THR A 49 8.97 -2.71 0.51
N ARG A 50 10.24 -2.65 0.83
CA ARG A 50 11.08 -1.49 0.49
C ARG A 50 11.73 -1.61 -0.90
N GLY A 51 11.43 -2.69 -1.64
CA GLY A 51 12.07 -2.97 -2.92
C GLY A 51 13.57 -3.21 -2.79
N GLU A 52 14.00 -3.79 -1.68
CA GLU A 52 15.41 -3.91 -1.29
C GLU A 52 16.24 -4.83 -2.21
N LEU A 53 15.58 -5.69 -2.98
CA LEU A 53 16.24 -6.53 -3.99
C LEU A 53 16.31 -5.88 -5.37
N GLY A 54 15.83 -4.65 -5.52
CA GLY A 54 15.89 -3.91 -6.77
C GLY A 54 17.34 -3.67 -7.23
N THR A 55 17.56 -3.71 -8.55
CA THR A 55 18.89 -3.55 -9.15
C THR A 55 19.31 -2.09 -9.31
N ARG A 56 18.38 -1.16 -9.16
CA ARG A 56 18.62 0.29 -9.30
C ARG A 56 18.19 1.02 -8.04
N GLY A 57 19.02 2.00 -7.63
CA GLY A 57 18.80 2.74 -6.40
C GLY A 57 19.07 1.92 -5.14
N THR A 58 18.71 2.47 -4.00
CA THR A 58 18.78 1.82 -2.69
C THR A 58 17.41 1.93 -2.01
N PRO A 59 17.13 1.15 -0.94
CA PRO A 59 15.89 1.31 -0.18
C PRO A 59 15.67 2.75 0.31
N GLU A 60 16.75 3.45 0.69
CA GLU A 60 16.70 4.84 1.17
C GLU A 60 16.32 5.81 0.04
N ILE A 61 16.90 5.64 -1.15
CA ILE A 61 16.55 6.44 -2.34
C ILE A 61 15.08 6.20 -2.70
N ARG A 62 14.65 4.95 -2.76
CA ARG A 62 13.26 4.61 -3.10
C ARG A 62 12.26 5.15 -2.07
N LEU A 63 12.64 5.16 -0.80
CA LEU A 63 11.82 5.77 0.26
C LEU A 63 11.69 7.28 0.06
N ALA A 64 12.80 7.97 -0.26
CA ALA A 64 12.79 9.41 -0.54
C ALA A 64 11.95 9.75 -1.78
N GLU A 65 12.07 8.96 -2.86
CA GLU A 65 11.25 9.10 -4.06
C GLU A 65 9.75 8.91 -3.76
N SER A 66 9.40 7.90 -2.95
CA SER A 66 8.03 7.67 -2.50
C SER A 66 7.48 8.83 -1.68
N ALA A 67 8.30 9.44 -0.83
CA ALA A 67 7.91 10.62 -0.05
C ALA A 67 7.62 11.82 -0.95
N GLU A 68 8.44 12.07 -1.96
CA GLU A 68 8.18 13.13 -2.93
C GLU A 68 6.94 12.85 -3.79
N ALA A 69 6.78 11.63 -4.27
CA ALA A 69 5.59 11.22 -5.02
C ALA A 69 4.30 11.41 -4.17
N THR A 70 4.37 11.09 -2.89
CA THR A 70 3.27 11.30 -1.93
C THR A 70 2.83 12.78 -1.89
N LYS A 71 3.79 13.69 -1.82
CA LYS A 71 3.52 15.15 -1.83
C LYS A 71 2.94 15.60 -3.17
N ILE A 72 3.54 15.18 -4.27
CA ILE A 72 3.12 15.57 -5.63
C ILE A 72 1.70 15.09 -5.91
N MET A 73 1.36 13.85 -5.54
CA MET A 73 0.02 13.31 -5.74
C MET A 73 -1.01 13.84 -4.73
N GLY A 74 -0.57 14.39 -3.62
CA GLY A 74 -1.47 14.83 -2.54
C GLY A 74 -2.10 13.66 -1.78
N LEU A 75 -1.38 12.56 -1.61
CA LEU A 75 -1.87 11.41 -0.85
C LEU A 75 -2.14 11.79 0.61
N HIS A 76 -3.20 11.23 1.16
CA HIS A 76 -3.61 11.46 2.56
C HIS A 76 -2.82 10.58 3.55
N ALA A 77 -2.30 9.45 3.08
CA ALA A 77 -1.44 8.56 3.86
C ALA A 77 -0.51 7.76 2.95
N ARG A 78 0.68 7.45 3.44
CA ARG A 78 1.56 6.45 2.86
C ARG A 78 2.30 5.71 3.96
N GLU A 79 2.30 4.39 3.88
CA GLU A 79 3.04 3.52 4.79
C GLU A 79 3.83 2.46 4.01
N ASN A 80 4.91 1.98 4.61
CA ASN A 80 5.66 0.81 4.14
C ASN A 80 5.62 -0.26 5.23
N LEU A 81 5.23 -1.47 4.89
CA LEU A 81 5.10 -2.57 5.85
C LEU A 81 6.41 -3.31 6.10
N GLU A 82 7.46 -2.98 5.36
CA GLU A 82 8.80 -3.60 5.47
C GLU A 82 8.75 -5.14 5.42
N ILE A 83 7.85 -5.67 4.58
CA ILE A 83 7.79 -7.10 4.30
C ILE A 83 8.95 -7.46 3.38
N ARG A 84 9.46 -8.69 3.49
CA ARG A 84 10.64 -9.15 2.75
C ARG A 84 10.41 -9.13 1.23
N ASP A 85 11.13 -8.28 0.51
CA ASP A 85 11.07 -8.18 -0.95
C ASP A 85 11.46 -9.51 -1.62
N GLY A 86 10.71 -9.92 -2.64
CA GLY A 86 10.94 -11.13 -3.43
C GLY A 86 10.60 -12.45 -2.71
N PHE A 87 10.55 -12.46 -1.39
CA PHE A 87 10.43 -13.69 -0.60
C PHE A 87 9.29 -13.70 0.42
N PHE A 88 8.47 -12.66 0.47
CA PHE A 88 7.34 -12.68 1.39
C PHE A 88 6.35 -13.81 1.04
N GLN A 89 5.68 -14.30 2.06
CA GLN A 89 4.67 -15.35 1.92
C GLN A 89 3.29 -14.80 2.28
N ASN A 90 2.26 -15.40 1.70
CA ASN A 90 0.88 -15.17 2.12
C ASN A 90 0.58 -16.08 3.31
N ASP A 91 1.05 -15.69 4.48
CA ASP A 91 0.89 -16.40 5.74
C ASP A 91 0.20 -15.51 6.79
N GLU A 92 -0.13 -16.11 7.94
CA GLU A 92 -0.83 -15.41 9.02
C GLU A 92 -0.10 -14.12 9.44
N ALA A 93 1.23 -14.19 9.67
CA ALA A 93 2.00 -13.06 10.15
C ALA A 93 1.97 -11.88 9.17
N THR A 94 2.05 -12.17 7.88
CA THR A 94 2.02 -11.17 6.81
C THR A 94 0.60 -10.63 6.62
N GLN A 95 -0.42 -11.50 6.62
CA GLN A 95 -1.83 -11.08 6.55
C GLN A 95 -2.19 -10.13 7.68
N LEU A 96 -1.77 -10.41 8.92
CA LEU A 96 -2.06 -9.55 10.07
C LEU A 96 -1.44 -8.16 9.96
N LYS A 97 -0.32 -7.99 9.26
CA LYS A 97 0.22 -6.64 8.97
C LYS A 97 -0.74 -5.84 8.10
N LEU A 98 -1.29 -6.47 7.06
CA LEU A 98 -2.27 -5.81 6.18
C LEU A 98 -3.59 -5.55 6.90
N VAL A 99 -4.07 -6.51 7.68
CA VAL A 99 -5.31 -6.37 8.47
C VAL A 99 -5.24 -5.15 9.39
N LYS A 100 -4.11 -4.92 10.05
CA LYS A 100 -3.91 -3.73 10.90
C LYS A 100 -4.08 -2.43 10.12
N VAL A 101 -3.51 -2.35 8.93
CA VAL A 101 -3.62 -1.18 8.07
C VAL A 101 -5.05 -0.98 7.56
N ILE A 102 -5.71 -2.07 7.13
CA ILE A 102 -7.09 -2.03 6.67
C ILE A 102 -8.01 -1.54 7.79
N ARG A 103 -7.84 -2.05 9.00
CA ARG A 103 -8.65 -1.63 10.16
C ARG A 103 -8.34 -0.20 10.61
N LYS A 104 -7.11 0.25 10.45
CA LYS A 104 -6.71 1.63 10.74
C LYS A 104 -7.38 2.62 9.82
N TYR A 105 -7.38 2.35 8.53
CA TYR A 105 -7.88 3.28 7.51
C TYR A 105 -9.30 3.01 7.06
N GLN A 106 -9.86 1.86 7.32
CA GLN A 106 -11.23 1.46 6.98
C GLN A 106 -11.66 1.85 5.55
N PRO A 107 -10.87 1.54 4.50
CA PRO A 107 -11.16 1.97 3.15
C PRO A 107 -12.46 1.34 2.64
N ASP A 108 -13.18 2.08 1.80
CA ASP A 108 -14.34 1.55 1.09
C ASP A 108 -13.89 0.71 -0.12
N VAL A 109 -12.75 1.05 -0.71
CA VAL A 109 -12.16 0.36 -1.86
C VAL A 109 -10.68 0.10 -1.63
N VAL A 110 -10.23 -1.11 -1.94
CA VAL A 110 -8.82 -1.47 -1.99
C VAL A 110 -8.43 -1.74 -3.44
N LEU A 111 -7.38 -1.08 -3.91
CA LEU A 111 -6.74 -1.38 -5.19
C LEU A 111 -5.47 -2.18 -4.91
N ALA A 112 -5.24 -3.24 -5.65
CA ALA A 112 -4.07 -4.10 -5.50
C ALA A 112 -3.45 -4.41 -6.86
N ASN A 113 -2.23 -4.98 -6.85
CA ASN A 113 -1.60 -5.49 -8.07
C ASN A 113 -2.49 -6.52 -8.77
N ALA A 114 -2.24 -6.76 -10.06
CA ALA A 114 -2.95 -7.81 -10.80
C ALA A 114 -2.66 -9.20 -10.22
N LEU A 115 -3.67 -10.08 -10.21
CA LEU A 115 -3.53 -11.46 -9.76
C LEU A 115 -2.55 -12.26 -10.62
N GLU A 116 -2.49 -11.96 -11.91
CA GLU A 116 -1.57 -12.56 -12.86
C GLU A 116 -0.66 -11.46 -13.43
N ASP A 117 0.63 -11.61 -13.23
CA ASP A 117 1.66 -10.69 -13.67
C ASP A 117 2.98 -11.47 -13.83
N ARG A 118 3.87 -10.96 -14.67
CA ARG A 118 5.22 -11.55 -14.81
C ARG A 118 6.06 -11.46 -13.53
N HIS A 119 5.80 -10.47 -12.66
CA HIS A 119 6.51 -10.33 -11.39
C HIS A 119 5.84 -11.19 -10.31
N PRO A 120 6.55 -12.15 -9.72
CA PRO A 120 5.95 -13.06 -8.73
C PRO A 120 5.32 -12.35 -7.52
N ASP A 121 5.93 -11.25 -7.07
CA ASP A 121 5.42 -10.50 -5.92
C ASP A 121 4.08 -9.82 -6.19
N HIS A 122 3.80 -9.45 -7.43
CA HIS A 122 2.55 -8.76 -7.77
C HIS A 122 1.34 -9.68 -7.55
N GLY A 123 1.34 -10.87 -8.14
CA GLY A 123 0.26 -11.85 -7.95
C GLY A 123 0.15 -12.32 -6.49
N LYS A 124 1.29 -12.54 -5.85
CA LYS A 124 1.36 -12.92 -4.44
C LYS A 124 0.80 -11.81 -3.53
N GLY A 125 1.18 -10.56 -3.80
CA GLY A 125 0.69 -9.39 -3.09
C GLY A 125 -0.80 -9.14 -3.29
N ALA A 126 -1.31 -9.34 -4.51
CA ALA A 126 -2.73 -9.25 -4.80
C ALA A 126 -3.53 -10.29 -4.00
N LYS A 127 -3.07 -11.54 -3.97
CA LYS A 127 -3.73 -12.59 -3.19
C LYS A 127 -3.69 -12.31 -1.69
N LEU A 128 -2.55 -11.82 -1.20
CA LEU A 128 -2.37 -11.40 0.19
C LEU A 128 -3.37 -10.28 0.58
N ALA A 129 -3.53 -9.28 -0.29
CA ALA A 129 -4.49 -8.19 -0.07
C ALA A 129 -5.93 -8.71 -0.02
N ILE A 130 -6.31 -9.61 -0.94
CA ILE A 130 -7.65 -10.24 -0.96
C ILE A 130 -7.91 -10.98 0.35
N ASP A 131 -6.98 -11.82 0.78
CA ASP A 131 -7.15 -12.63 1.99
C ASP A 131 -7.22 -11.73 3.25
N ALA A 132 -6.41 -10.68 3.32
CA ALA A 132 -6.45 -9.73 4.43
C ALA A 132 -7.76 -8.91 4.46
N CYS A 133 -8.35 -8.59 3.32
CA CYS A 133 -9.64 -7.90 3.26
C CYS A 133 -10.81 -8.77 3.74
N PHE A 134 -10.67 -10.09 3.69
CA PHE A 134 -11.68 -11.01 4.19
C PHE A 134 -11.66 -11.11 5.72
N LEU A 135 -10.48 -10.99 6.36
CA LEU A 135 -10.28 -11.11 7.81
C LEU A 135 -10.69 -9.83 8.57
#